data_3b1994bcc56d9035bf6068ddc812146f
#
_entry.id   3b1994bcc56d9035bf6068ddc812146f
#
_cell.length_a   1.000
_cell.length_b   1.000
_cell.length_c   1.000
_cell.angle_alpha   90.00
_cell.angle_beta   90.00
_cell.angle_gamma   90.00
#
_symmetry.space_group_name_H-M   'P 1'
#
loop_
_entity.id
_entity.type
_entity.pdbx_description
1 polymer ?
#
loop_
_entity_poly.entity_id
_entity_poly.type
_entity_poly.pdbx_seq_one_letter_code
_entity_poly.pdbx_strand_id
1 'polypeptide(L)'
;MKKLKVCFTGIGSIAKRHIRNLRFIVENKGFAIQIDALRRSSEDAEGVDKIYKDISEVPDDYDAIFITNPTELHLNTLKKFHEKGKNFFIEKPVVSLNQIEEAKAFETRSDTVYYVACPLRYNAVIQYVKNNINPRDVVSVRSISSSYLPDWRPGKDYRETYSAHKDMGGGVSIDLIHEWDYLTYLFGWPQKIQSFIGRKSDLVIDSDDYAIYIAEYENMMVELHLDYFGRKTIREIQLFTKEDTIVGNLVSNRIQYLKSGEFIDFNEERDDYQRREIENFLDMISDLGAADNGYHHGIRVLELTQGRLT
;
A
#
# COMPACT_ATOMS: atom_id res chain seq x y z
N MET A 1 3.68 13.50 29.46
CA MET A 1 3.22 12.77 28.26
C MET A 1 4.42 12.25 27.51
N LYS A 2 4.40 10.99 27.10
CA LYS A 2 5.50 10.43 26.30
C LYS A 2 5.44 11.09 24.92
N LYS A 3 6.55 11.66 24.47
CA LYS A 3 6.68 12.29 23.15
C LYS A 3 6.96 11.18 22.14
N LEU A 4 6.11 11.04 21.11
CA LEU A 4 6.36 10.13 19.98
C LEU A 4 7.53 10.69 19.17
N LYS A 5 8.51 9.87 18.83
CA LYS A 5 9.68 10.24 18.06
C LYS A 5 9.79 9.38 16.80
N VAL A 6 9.68 10.01 15.63
CA VAL A 6 9.70 9.30 14.34
C VAL A 6 10.76 9.89 13.41
N CYS A 7 11.34 9.07 12.54
CA CYS A 7 12.28 9.49 11.52
C CYS A 7 11.82 9.03 10.13
N PHE A 8 11.77 9.95 9.17
CA PHE A 8 11.47 9.66 7.77
C PHE A 8 12.74 9.48 6.95
N THR A 9 12.79 8.47 6.09
CA THR A 9 13.89 8.28 5.14
C THR A 9 13.43 8.75 3.76
N GLY A 10 13.86 9.96 3.35
CA GLY A 10 13.40 10.62 2.14
C GLY A 10 12.09 11.40 2.34
N ILE A 11 11.99 12.57 1.70
CA ILE A 11 10.82 13.47 1.80
C ILE A 11 10.22 13.67 0.40
N GLY A 12 9.64 12.61 -0.15
CA GLY A 12 8.83 12.65 -1.38
C GLY A 12 7.39 13.05 -1.10
N SER A 13 6.54 12.97 -2.14
CA SER A 13 5.11 13.32 -2.04
C SER A 13 4.37 12.49 -1.00
N ILE A 14 4.68 11.19 -0.90
CA ILE A 14 4.03 10.30 0.07
C ILE A 14 4.49 10.60 1.51
N ALA A 15 5.78 10.85 1.71
CA ALA A 15 6.30 11.24 3.02
C ALA A 15 5.64 12.51 3.53
N LYS A 16 5.52 13.56 2.69
CA LYS A 16 4.82 14.81 3.04
C LYS A 16 3.39 14.56 3.48
N ARG A 17 2.68 13.62 2.84
CA ARG A 17 1.32 13.24 3.21
C ARG A 17 1.30 12.53 4.56
N HIS A 18 2.17 11.56 4.80
CA HIS A 18 2.27 10.89 6.09
C HIS A 18 2.63 11.85 7.22
N ILE A 19 3.56 12.79 7.01
CA ILE A 19 3.93 13.82 7.97
C ILE A 19 2.70 14.66 8.35
N ARG A 20 1.96 15.16 7.34
CA ARG A 20 0.72 15.94 7.58
C ARG A 20 -0.32 15.14 8.35
N ASN A 21 -0.56 13.89 7.96
CA ASN A 21 -1.52 13.01 8.62
C ASN A 21 -1.09 12.65 10.06
N LEU A 22 0.19 12.37 10.29
CA LEU A 22 0.73 12.14 11.64
C LEU A 22 0.53 13.36 12.54
N ARG A 23 0.88 14.56 12.07
CA ARG A 23 0.68 15.77 12.84
C ARG A 23 -0.79 15.99 13.18
N PHE A 24 -1.69 15.80 12.21
CA PHE A 24 -3.13 15.89 12.43
C PHE A 24 -3.64 14.89 13.50
N ILE A 25 -3.21 13.63 13.43
CA ILE A 25 -3.62 12.58 14.36
C ILE A 25 -3.15 12.90 15.78
N VAL A 26 -1.87 13.28 15.92
CA VAL A 26 -1.25 13.51 17.22
C VAL A 26 -1.81 14.76 17.89
N GLU A 27 -2.07 15.82 17.12
CA GLU A 27 -2.72 17.05 17.59
C GLU A 27 -4.11 16.76 18.15
N ASN A 28 -4.92 16.00 17.40
CA ASN A 28 -6.26 15.60 17.84
C ASN A 28 -6.26 14.68 19.07
N LYS A 29 -5.26 13.84 19.23
CA LYS A 29 -5.10 12.94 20.39
C LYS A 29 -4.39 13.61 21.58
N GLY A 30 -3.92 14.86 21.45
CA GLY A 30 -3.25 15.62 22.51
C GLY A 30 -1.87 15.08 22.90
N PHE A 31 -1.16 14.42 21.98
CA PHE A 31 0.21 13.93 22.18
C PHE A 31 1.24 14.92 21.61
N ALA A 32 2.46 14.86 22.11
CA ALA A 32 3.60 15.54 21.51
C ALA A 32 4.31 14.60 20.50
N ILE A 33 4.74 15.16 19.35
CA ILE A 33 5.51 14.41 18.35
C ILE A 33 6.78 15.17 17.97
N GLN A 34 7.83 14.42 17.70
CA GLN A 34 9.01 14.89 16.99
C GLN A 34 9.14 14.11 15.69
N ILE A 35 9.23 14.82 14.58
CA ILE A 35 9.38 14.26 13.24
C ILE A 35 10.72 14.72 12.68
N ASP A 36 11.68 13.82 12.59
CA ASP A 36 12.97 14.06 11.98
C ASP A 36 13.05 13.38 10.60
N ALA A 37 14.04 13.75 9.80
CA ALA A 37 14.24 13.15 8.48
C ALA A 37 15.70 12.90 8.16
N LEU A 38 15.99 11.78 7.48
CA LEU A 38 17.25 11.52 6.80
C LEU A 38 17.07 11.78 5.29
N ARG A 39 17.76 12.78 4.74
CA ARG A 39 17.71 13.13 3.31
C ARG A 39 18.98 13.83 2.84
N ARG A 40 19.29 13.70 1.53
CA ARG A 40 20.50 14.36 0.96
C ARG A 40 20.40 15.88 0.85
N SER A 41 19.19 16.41 0.51
CA SER A 41 18.97 17.86 0.44
C SER A 41 18.88 18.47 1.84
N SER A 42 19.46 19.65 2.01
CA SER A 42 19.41 20.43 3.26
C SER A 42 18.27 21.45 3.28
N GLU A 43 17.42 21.48 2.24
CA GLU A 43 16.26 22.38 2.24
C GLU A 43 15.30 21.99 3.35
N ASP A 44 14.69 22.98 3.98
CA ASP A 44 13.64 22.76 4.97
C ASP A 44 12.48 21.95 4.37
N ALA A 45 11.89 21.13 5.19
CA ALA A 45 10.71 20.35 4.81
C ALA A 45 9.59 20.64 5.81
N GLU A 46 8.44 21.05 5.29
CA GLU A 46 7.28 21.36 6.09
C GLU A 46 6.90 20.20 7.03
N GLY A 47 6.71 20.50 8.30
CA GLY A 47 6.35 19.52 9.31
C GLY A 47 7.52 18.64 9.82
N VAL A 48 8.77 18.88 9.40
CA VAL A 48 9.97 18.19 9.88
C VAL A 48 10.68 19.07 10.91
N ASP A 49 11.04 18.49 12.06
CA ASP A 49 11.68 19.23 13.16
C ASP A 49 13.22 19.28 13.00
N LYS A 50 13.83 18.20 12.43
CA LYS A 50 15.27 18.15 12.17
C LYS A 50 15.60 17.30 10.94
N ILE A 51 16.60 17.73 10.19
CA ILE A 51 17.10 17.02 9.01
C ILE A 51 18.53 16.54 9.28
N TYR A 52 18.77 15.26 9.02
CA TYR A 52 20.09 14.63 9.00
C TYR A 52 20.52 14.34 7.56
N LYS A 53 21.80 14.43 7.28
CA LYS A 53 22.40 14.14 5.97
C LYS A 53 23.07 12.77 5.94
N ASP A 54 23.56 12.31 7.06
CA ASP A 54 24.21 11.03 7.23
C ASP A 54 23.53 10.19 8.31
N ILE A 55 23.44 8.88 8.10
CA ILE A 55 22.82 7.96 9.05
C ILE A 55 23.57 7.87 10.38
N SER A 56 24.87 8.14 10.38
CA SER A 56 25.68 8.18 11.60
C SER A 56 25.27 9.29 12.56
N GLU A 57 24.66 10.36 12.04
CA GLU A 57 24.15 11.48 12.84
C GLU A 57 22.75 11.18 13.44
N VAL A 58 22.05 10.16 12.91
CA VAL A 58 20.70 9.79 13.33
C VAL A 58 20.75 9.06 14.67
N PRO A 59 20.07 9.54 15.72
CA PRO A 59 19.94 8.84 17.00
C PRO A 59 19.31 7.44 16.84
N ASP A 60 19.45 6.60 17.86
CA ASP A 60 18.94 5.23 17.93
C ASP A 60 17.71 5.06 18.84
N ASP A 61 17.03 6.17 19.17
CA ASP A 61 15.94 6.23 20.13
C ASP A 61 14.55 6.48 19.50
N TYR A 62 14.40 6.27 18.17
CA TYR A 62 13.14 6.46 17.48
C TYR A 62 12.13 5.36 17.81
N ASP A 63 10.88 5.77 18.09
CA ASP A 63 9.76 4.85 18.29
C ASP A 63 9.33 4.21 16.97
N ALA A 64 9.47 4.94 15.84
CA ALA A 64 9.24 4.39 14.51
C ALA A 64 10.11 5.05 13.42
N ILE A 65 10.50 4.26 12.42
CA ILE A 65 11.14 4.71 11.20
C ILE A 65 10.15 4.56 10.04
N PHE A 66 9.91 5.65 9.31
CA PHE A 66 9.11 5.66 8.10
C PHE A 66 10.03 5.56 6.88
N ILE A 67 10.01 4.40 6.22
CA ILE A 67 10.80 4.13 5.01
C ILE A 67 9.97 4.60 3.81
N THR A 68 10.31 5.78 3.29
CA THR A 68 9.57 6.52 2.25
C THR A 68 10.46 7.01 1.12
N ASN A 69 11.68 6.51 1.04
CA ASN A 69 12.62 6.72 -0.06
C ASN A 69 12.24 5.84 -1.27
N PRO A 70 12.94 5.93 -2.43
CA PRO A 70 12.68 5.06 -3.57
C PRO A 70 12.76 3.57 -3.22
N THR A 71 11.90 2.77 -3.84
CA THR A 71 11.69 1.34 -3.51
C THR A 71 12.98 0.51 -3.54
N GLU A 72 13.86 0.76 -4.51
CA GLU A 72 15.14 0.07 -4.62
C GLU A 72 16.06 0.29 -3.41
N LEU A 73 15.79 1.31 -2.60
CA LEU A 73 16.55 1.61 -1.39
C LEU A 73 15.91 1.05 -0.12
N HIS A 74 14.67 0.56 -0.16
CA HIS A 74 13.93 0.13 1.03
C HIS A 74 14.69 -0.91 1.86
N LEU A 75 15.13 -2.01 1.22
CA LEU A 75 15.84 -3.09 1.92
C LEU A 75 17.15 -2.62 2.56
N ASN A 76 17.94 -1.85 1.82
CA ASN A 76 19.19 -1.30 2.35
C ASN A 76 18.94 -0.31 3.48
N THR A 77 17.91 0.52 3.38
CA THR A 77 17.49 1.44 4.42
C THR A 77 17.03 0.69 5.66
N LEU A 78 16.18 -0.32 5.49
CA LEU A 78 15.72 -1.18 6.58
C LEU A 78 16.90 -1.81 7.33
N LYS A 79 17.88 -2.38 6.61
CA LYS A 79 19.09 -2.96 7.20
C LYS A 79 19.91 -1.93 8.00
N LYS A 80 20.08 -0.73 7.45
CA LYS A 80 20.83 0.36 8.12
C LYS A 80 20.15 0.89 9.38
N PHE A 81 18.82 0.90 9.39
CA PHE A 81 18.04 1.38 10.53
C PHE A 81 17.65 0.27 11.50
N HIS A 82 18.01 -0.99 11.23
CA HIS A 82 17.58 -2.14 12.02
C HIS A 82 17.81 -1.94 13.52
N GLU A 83 18.95 -1.39 13.91
CA GLU A 83 19.31 -1.12 15.31
C GLU A 83 18.92 0.28 15.79
N LYS A 84 18.44 1.17 14.90
CA LYS A 84 18.13 2.58 15.22
C LYS A 84 16.65 2.86 15.46
N GLY A 85 15.78 2.00 15.00
CA GLY A 85 14.33 2.13 15.14
C GLY A 85 13.72 0.98 15.90
N LYS A 86 12.74 1.27 16.75
CA LYS A 86 11.98 0.23 17.45
C LYS A 86 10.97 -0.44 16.55
N ASN A 87 10.36 0.33 15.61
CA ASN A 87 9.34 -0.14 14.70
C ASN A 87 9.53 0.48 13.32
N PHE A 88 8.94 -0.12 12.28
CA PHE A 88 9.11 0.31 10.89
C PHE A 88 7.75 0.41 10.18
N PHE A 89 7.50 1.57 9.59
CA PHE A 89 6.45 1.78 8.59
C PHE A 89 7.10 1.85 7.21
N ILE A 90 6.85 0.88 6.35
CA ILE A 90 7.54 0.70 5.08
C ILE A 90 6.57 0.97 3.94
N GLU A 91 6.89 1.92 3.06
CA GLU A 91 6.09 2.16 1.86
C GLU A 91 6.07 0.95 0.92
N LYS A 92 4.95 0.83 0.21
CA LYS A 92 4.79 -0.22 -0.81
C LYS A 92 5.51 0.16 -2.12
N PRO A 93 5.95 -0.83 -2.89
CA PRO A 93 6.16 -2.21 -2.48
C PRO A 93 7.29 -2.31 -1.45
N VAL A 94 7.22 -3.35 -0.61
CA VAL A 94 8.16 -3.51 0.51
C VAL A 94 9.63 -3.50 0.07
N VAL A 95 9.91 -4.07 -1.10
CA VAL A 95 11.22 -4.07 -1.79
C VAL A 95 10.99 -4.08 -3.31
N SER A 96 12.04 -3.89 -4.10
CA SER A 96 11.98 -4.08 -5.55
C SER A 96 12.01 -5.58 -5.92
N LEU A 97 11.49 -5.93 -7.10
CA LEU A 97 11.37 -7.33 -7.55
C LEU A 97 12.70 -8.09 -7.54
N ASN A 98 13.79 -7.44 -7.91
CA ASN A 98 15.13 -8.05 -7.94
C ASN A 98 15.73 -8.29 -6.55
N GLN A 99 15.11 -7.76 -5.50
CA GLN A 99 15.56 -7.90 -4.12
C GLN A 99 14.74 -8.94 -3.31
N ILE A 100 13.76 -9.60 -3.92
CA ILE A 100 12.85 -10.52 -3.20
C ILE A 100 13.63 -11.61 -2.45
N GLU A 101 14.58 -12.27 -3.10
CA GLU A 101 15.33 -13.37 -2.47
C GLU A 101 16.23 -12.86 -1.31
N GLU A 102 16.86 -11.70 -1.48
CA GLU A 102 17.61 -11.06 -0.41
C GLU A 102 16.70 -10.62 0.73
N ALA A 103 15.50 -10.12 0.40
CA ALA A 103 14.50 -9.69 1.37
C ALA A 103 13.94 -10.87 2.19
N LYS A 104 13.72 -12.03 1.57
CA LYS A 104 13.31 -13.25 2.30
C LYS A 104 14.34 -13.71 3.33
N ALA A 105 15.61 -13.46 3.06
CA ALA A 105 16.71 -13.79 3.98
C ALA A 105 16.91 -12.76 5.11
N PHE A 106 16.19 -11.64 5.07
CA PHE A 106 16.27 -10.64 6.13
C PHE A 106 15.53 -11.10 7.38
N GLU A 107 16.25 -11.21 8.50
CA GLU A 107 15.68 -11.61 9.79
C GLU A 107 15.01 -10.42 10.48
N THR A 108 13.72 -10.53 10.72
CA THR A 108 12.94 -9.54 11.49
C THR A 108 13.09 -9.81 12.98
N ARG A 109 13.10 -8.75 13.81
CA ARG A 109 13.10 -8.87 15.27
C ARG A 109 11.68 -9.19 15.77
N SER A 110 11.58 -10.05 16.77
CA SER A 110 10.28 -10.46 17.35
C SER A 110 9.58 -9.39 18.19
N ASP A 111 10.34 -8.41 18.69
CA ASP A 111 9.86 -7.27 19.49
C ASP A 111 9.59 -6.00 18.69
N THR A 112 9.52 -6.13 17.36
CA THR A 112 9.45 -5.02 16.41
C THR A 112 8.29 -5.20 15.45
N VAL A 113 7.49 -4.16 15.27
CA VAL A 113 6.47 -4.10 14.23
C VAL A 113 7.10 -3.66 12.92
N TYR A 114 6.99 -4.50 11.89
CA TYR A 114 7.36 -4.19 10.51
C TYR A 114 6.07 -4.09 9.69
N TYR A 115 5.54 -2.89 9.55
CA TYR A 115 4.28 -2.61 8.88
C TYR A 115 4.54 -2.19 7.42
N VAL A 116 3.86 -2.81 6.46
CA VAL A 116 3.90 -2.41 5.04
C VAL A 116 2.67 -1.58 4.72
N ALA A 117 2.85 -0.41 4.12
CA ALA A 117 1.78 0.53 3.83
C ALA A 117 0.73 -0.04 2.87
N CYS A 118 -0.49 -0.22 3.37
CA CYS A 118 -1.61 -0.81 2.66
C CYS A 118 -2.91 -0.01 2.91
N PRO A 119 -2.96 1.29 2.54
CA PRO A 119 -4.04 2.20 2.93
C PRO A 119 -5.42 1.76 2.44
N LEU A 120 -5.53 1.04 1.33
CA LEU A 120 -6.83 0.62 0.81
C LEU A 120 -7.55 -0.42 1.69
N ARG A 121 -6.83 -1.14 2.56
CA ARG A 121 -7.49 -1.95 3.60
C ARG A 121 -8.42 -1.13 4.48
N TYR A 122 -8.09 0.14 4.71
CA TYR A 122 -8.84 1.08 5.58
C TYR A 122 -9.87 1.92 4.83
N ASN A 123 -9.99 1.77 3.50
CA ASN A 123 -11.05 2.41 2.73
C ASN A 123 -12.43 1.89 3.17
N ALA A 124 -13.42 2.78 3.28
CA ALA A 124 -14.75 2.46 3.82
C ALA A 124 -15.45 1.33 3.06
N VAL A 125 -15.27 1.24 1.73
CA VAL A 125 -15.84 0.16 0.90
C VAL A 125 -15.19 -1.17 1.28
N ILE A 126 -13.86 -1.24 1.38
CA ILE A 126 -13.14 -2.47 1.75
C ILE A 126 -13.47 -2.88 3.18
N GLN A 127 -13.54 -1.93 4.11
CA GLN A 127 -13.93 -2.20 5.49
C GLN A 127 -15.38 -2.70 5.58
N TYR A 128 -16.29 -2.14 4.77
CA TYR A 128 -17.66 -2.64 4.72
C TYR A 128 -17.71 -4.09 4.25
N VAL A 129 -17.02 -4.43 3.16
CA VAL A 129 -16.93 -5.81 2.66
C VAL A 129 -16.36 -6.73 3.73
N LYS A 130 -15.27 -6.35 4.39
CA LYS A 130 -14.61 -7.15 5.44
C LYS A 130 -15.54 -7.49 6.60
N ASN A 131 -16.35 -6.51 7.02
CA ASN A 131 -17.14 -6.62 8.24
C ASN A 131 -18.57 -7.17 8.00
N ASN A 132 -19.10 -7.08 6.78
CA ASN A 132 -20.50 -7.40 6.50
C ASN A 132 -20.71 -8.54 5.51
N ILE A 133 -19.68 -8.93 4.75
CA ILE A 133 -19.80 -10.01 3.76
C ILE A 133 -19.03 -11.24 4.25
N ASN A 134 -19.75 -12.34 4.41
CA ASN A 134 -19.12 -13.62 4.76
C ASN A 134 -18.40 -14.19 3.52
N PRO A 135 -17.07 -14.38 3.53
CA PRO A 135 -16.34 -14.93 2.39
C PRO A 135 -16.85 -16.31 1.90
N ARG A 136 -17.48 -17.09 2.77
CA ARG A 136 -18.05 -18.42 2.42
C ARG A 136 -19.29 -18.33 1.53
N ASP A 137 -19.93 -17.16 1.46
CA ASP A 137 -21.09 -16.94 0.61
C ASP A 137 -20.72 -16.37 -0.77
N VAL A 138 -19.44 -15.95 -0.93
CA VAL A 138 -18.90 -15.44 -2.19
C VAL A 138 -18.45 -16.60 -3.07
N VAL A 139 -18.97 -16.68 -4.29
CA VAL A 139 -18.61 -17.72 -5.29
C VAL A 139 -17.63 -17.19 -6.34
N SER A 140 -17.66 -15.89 -6.62
CA SER A 140 -16.71 -15.24 -7.53
C SER A 140 -16.49 -13.78 -7.15
N VAL A 141 -15.30 -13.28 -7.44
CA VAL A 141 -14.92 -11.87 -7.28
C VAL A 141 -14.34 -11.36 -8.59
N ARG A 142 -14.76 -10.17 -9.02
CA ARG A 142 -14.08 -9.41 -10.06
C ARG A 142 -13.59 -8.11 -9.48
N SER A 143 -12.29 -7.87 -9.62
CA SER A 143 -11.68 -6.61 -9.21
C SER A 143 -11.03 -5.94 -10.41
N ILE A 144 -11.25 -4.64 -10.55
CA ILE A 144 -10.66 -3.84 -11.61
C ILE A 144 -10.08 -2.55 -11.05
N SER A 145 -8.84 -2.25 -11.45
CA SER A 145 -8.24 -0.92 -11.26
C SER A 145 -7.65 -0.47 -12.59
N SER A 146 -8.31 0.50 -13.20
CA SER A 146 -8.06 0.99 -14.55
C SER A 146 -8.00 2.51 -14.53
N SER A 147 -6.94 3.10 -15.08
CA SER A 147 -6.79 4.55 -15.16
C SER A 147 -5.72 4.94 -16.19
N TYR A 148 -5.76 6.19 -16.66
CA TYR A 148 -4.85 6.65 -17.68
C TYR A 148 -3.57 7.20 -17.05
N LEU A 149 -2.45 6.52 -17.24
CA LEU A 149 -1.16 6.88 -16.63
C LEU A 149 -0.75 8.34 -16.85
N PRO A 150 -0.91 8.94 -18.05
CA PRO A 150 -0.61 10.35 -18.25
C PRO A 150 -1.37 11.32 -17.34
N ASP A 151 -2.56 10.94 -16.86
CA ASP A 151 -3.39 11.79 -16.00
C ASP A 151 -3.03 11.69 -14.51
N TRP A 152 -2.15 10.76 -14.12
CA TRP A 152 -1.81 10.52 -12.72
C TRP A 152 -1.08 11.69 -12.05
N ARG A 153 -0.32 12.46 -12.84
CA ARG A 153 0.50 13.58 -12.35
C ARG A 153 0.36 14.77 -13.28
N PRO A 154 -0.70 15.58 -13.14
CA PRO A 154 -0.90 16.75 -13.98
C PRO A 154 0.34 17.66 -14.01
N GLY A 155 0.74 18.10 -15.21
CA GLY A 155 1.91 18.96 -15.41
C GLY A 155 3.27 18.25 -15.40
N LYS A 156 3.30 16.91 -15.29
CA LYS A 156 4.52 16.11 -15.46
C LYS A 156 4.38 15.17 -16.65
N ASP A 157 5.44 15.04 -17.42
CA ASP A 157 5.50 14.02 -18.45
C ASP A 157 5.54 12.63 -17.79
N TYR A 158 4.54 11.79 -18.09
CA TYR A 158 4.45 10.44 -17.51
C TYR A 158 5.65 9.58 -17.89
N ARG A 159 6.27 9.85 -19.07
CA ARG A 159 7.46 9.14 -19.57
C ARG A 159 8.69 9.33 -18.69
N GLU A 160 8.73 10.39 -17.89
CA GLU A 160 9.82 10.67 -16.94
C GLU A 160 9.54 10.11 -15.53
N THR A 161 8.39 9.46 -15.34
CA THR A 161 8.03 8.90 -14.02
C THR A 161 8.52 7.47 -13.90
N TYR A 162 8.80 7.02 -12.66
CA TYR A 162 9.22 5.65 -12.41
C TYR A 162 8.22 4.62 -12.96
N SER A 163 6.92 4.94 -12.97
CA SER A 163 5.85 4.06 -13.48
C SER A 163 6.07 3.64 -14.96
N ALA A 164 6.72 4.50 -15.75
CA ALA A 164 7.03 4.23 -17.15
C ALA A 164 8.24 3.30 -17.34
N HIS A 165 9.08 3.10 -16.31
CA HIS A 165 10.36 2.45 -16.43
C HIS A 165 10.46 1.19 -15.59
N LYS A 166 10.69 0.05 -16.26
CA LYS A 166 10.81 -1.26 -15.60
C LYS A 166 12.02 -1.34 -14.66
N ASP A 167 13.14 -0.76 -15.06
CA ASP A 167 14.39 -0.74 -14.29
C ASP A 167 14.26 0.14 -13.02
N MET A 168 13.32 1.10 -13.02
CA MET A 168 12.98 1.92 -11.85
C MET A 168 11.90 1.28 -10.95
N GLY A 169 11.51 0.03 -11.22
CA GLY A 169 10.47 -0.68 -10.48
C GLY A 169 9.04 -0.28 -10.88
N GLY A 170 8.86 0.30 -12.07
CA GLY A 170 7.57 0.65 -12.63
C GLY A 170 6.83 -0.55 -13.23
N GLY A 171 5.56 -0.32 -13.52
CA GLY A 171 4.64 -1.28 -14.11
C GLY A 171 3.32 -1.33 -13.35
N VAL A 172 2.22 -1.51 -14.08
CA VAL A 172 0.88 -1.49 -13.50
C VAL A 172 0.69 -2.58 -12.44
N SER A 173 1.31 -3.73 -12.64
CA SER A 173 1.27 -4.86 -11.69
C SER A 173 1.82 -4.48 -10.31
N ILE A 174 2.85 -3.63 -10.27
CA ILE A 174 3.51 -3.20 -9.03
C ILE A 174 2.87 -1.93 -8.48
N ASP A 175 2.56 -0.95 -9.34
CA ASP A 175 1.97 0.30 -8.89
C ASP A 175 0.61 0.09 -8.22
N LEU A 176 -0.18 -0.84 -8.79
CA LEU A 176 -1.50 -1.21 -8.29
C LEU A 176 -1.47 -2.49 -7.41
N ILE A 177 -0.37 -2.73 -6.70
CA ILE A 177 -0.21 -3.84 -5.74
C ILE A 177 -1.29 -3.84 -4.64
N HIS A 178 -1.91 -2.70 -4.40
CA HIS A 178 -2.98 -2.54 -3.41
C HIS A 178 -4.17 -3.47 -3.63
N GLU A 179 -4.45 -3.83 -4.88
CA GLU A 179 -5.56 -4.72 -5.23
C GLU A 179 -5.30 -6.14 -4.73
N TRP A 180 -4.09 -6.67 -4.93
CA TRP A 180 -3.69 -7.93 -4.33
C TRP A 180 -3.66 -7.87 -2.82
N ASP A 181 -3.22 -6.76 -2.26
CA ASP A 181 -3.17 -6.58 -0.81
C ASP A 181 -4.57 -6.66 -0.19
N TYR A 182 -5.56 -5.87 -0.66
CA TYR A 182 -6.89 -5.96 -0.07
C TYR A 182 -7.63 -7.27 -0.42
N LEU A 183 -7.37 -7.89 -1.57
CA LEU A 183 -7.94 -9.20 -1.89
C LEU A 183 -7.44 -10.29 -0.94
N THR A 184 -6.15 -10.30 -0.61
CA THR A 184 -5.60 -11.23 0.39
C THR A 184 -6.10 -10.91 1.81
N TYR A 185 -6.30 -9.64 2.14
CA TYR A 185 -6.90 -9.22 3.41
C TYR A 185 -8.36 -9.68 3.56
N LEU A 186 -9.15 -9.63 2.50
CA LEU A 186 -10.56 -10.03 2.50
C LEU A 186 -10.74 -11.55 2.49
N PHE A 187 -9.98 -12.25 1.66
CA PHE A 187 -10.25 -13.64 1.28
C PHE A 187 -9.12 -14.62 1.59
N GLY A 188 -7.98 -14.13 2.11
CA GLY A 188 -6.80 -14.97 2.30
C GLY A 188 -6.01 -15.20 1.02
N TRP A 189 -5.24 -16.27 0.97
CA TRP A 189 -4.32 -16.56 -0.11
C TRP A 189 -4.94 -17.52 -1.13
N PRO A 190 -4.76 -17.28 -2.45
CA PRO A 190 -5.22 -18.22 -3.47
C PRO A 190 -4.41 -19.53 -3.45
N GLN A 191 -5.02 -20.61 -3.95
CA GLN A 191 -4.38 -21.92 -4.11
C GLN A 191 -3.67 -22.03 -5.46
N LYS A 192 -4.21 -21.36 -6.50
CA LYS A 192 -3.63 -21.30 -7.85
C LYS A 192 -3.79 -19.89 -8.41
N ILE A 193 -2.86 -19.50 -9.28
CA ILE A 193 -2.92 -18.25 -10.00
C ILE A 193 -2.41 -18.44 -11.43
N GLN A 194 -3.09 -17.78 -12.37
CA GLN A 194 -2.63 -17.58 -13.74
C GLN A 194 -2.61 -16.08 -14.04
N SER A 195 -1.61 -15.62 -14.77
CA SER A 195 -1.46 -14.20 -15.07
C SER A 195 -1.07 -13.95 -16.51
N PHE A 196 -1.54 -12.84 -17.06
CA PHE A 196 -1.11 -12.25 -18.32
C PHE A 196 -0.64 -10.83 -18.01
N ILE A 197 0.67 -10.59 -18.12
CA ILE A 197 1.30 -9.32 -17.78
C ILE A 197 2.10 -8.86 -19.00
N GLY A 198 1.95 -7.61 -19.41
CA GLY A 198 2.67 -7.10 -20.56
C GLY A 198 2.24 -5.71 -21.01
N ARG A 199 2.49 -5.40 -22.30
CA ARG A 199 2.14 -4.13 -22.92
C ARG A 199 1.23 -4.34 -24.11
N LYS A 200 0.19 -3.51 -24.24
CA LYS A 200 -0.78 -3.54 -25.35
C LYS A 200 -1.16 -2.14 -25.84
N SER A 201 -0.99 -1.11 -25.00
CA SER A 201 -1.35 0.26 -25.40
C SER A 201 -0.25 0.96 -26.19
N ASP A 202 -0.56 2.17 -26.69
CA ASP A 202 0.38 3.06 -27.37
C ASP A 202 1.17 3.95 -26.38
N LEU A 203 1.13 3.67 -25.07
CA LEU A 203 1.91 4.40 -24.09
C LEU A 203 3.41 4.19 -24.34
N VAL A 204 4.16 5.28 -24.30
CA VAL A 204 5.62 5.26 -24.48
C VAL A 204 6.27 4.92 -23.14
N ILE A 205 6.27 3.63 -22.81
CA ILE A 205 6.82 3.06 -21.58
C ILE A 205 7.52 1.74 -21.90
N ASP A 206 8.40 1.25 -21.01
CA ASP A 206 9.01 -0.08 -21.11
C ASP A 206 8.53 -1.05 -20.01
N SER A 207 7.77 -0.55 -19.06
CA SER A 207 7.09 -1.32 -18.03
C SER A 207 5.78 -1.94 -18.54
N ASP A 208 5.15 -2.83 -17.76
CA ASP A 208 3.85 -3.40 -18.09
C ASP A 208 2.72 -2.35 -17.97
N ASP A 209 1.81 -2.31 -18.97
CA ASP A 209 0.63 -1.44 -18.97
C ASP A 209 -0.68 -2.19 -18.73
N TYR A 210 -0.65 -3.53 -18.67
CA TYR A 210 -1.74 -4.37 -18.20
C TYR A 210 -1.23 -5.55 -17.39
N ALA A 211 -2.04 -5.96 -16.43
CA ALA A 211 -1.86 -7.20 -15.69
C ALA A 211 -3.24 -7.81 -15.38
N ILE A 212 -3.48 -9.01 -15.88
CA ILE A 212 -4.75 -9.73 -15.69
C ILE A 212 -4.42 -11.02 -14.98
N TYR A 213 -5.21 -11.33 -13.94
CA TYR A 213 -5.01 -12.51 -13.12
C TYR A 213 -6.32 -13.26 -12.97
N ILE A 214 -6.22 -14.59 -12.94
CA ILE A 214 -7.27 -15.50 -12.52
C ILE A 214 -6.70 -16.35 -11.39
N ALA A 215 -7.34 -16.28 -10.24
CA ALA A 215 -6.90 -16.99 -9.03
C ALA A 215 -8.01 -17.89 -8.48
N GLU A 216 -7.64 -19.13 -8.15
CA GLU A 216 -8.50 -20.14 -7.55
C GLU A 216 -8.28 -20.17 -6.04
N TYR A 217 -9.36 -20.03 -5.29
CA TYR A 217 -9.44 -20.23 -3.85
C TYR A 217 -10.24 -21.50 -3.58
N GLU A 218 -10.30 -21.96 -2.33
CA GLU A 218 -11.01 -23.18 -1.98
C GLU A 218 -12.49 -23.18 -2.45
N ASN A 219 -13.18 -22.05 -2.28
CA ASN A 219 -14.62 -21.96 -2.54
C ASN A 219 -15.01 -20.87 -3.55
N MET A 220 -14.05 -20.17 -4.14
CA MET A 220 -14.34 -19.07 -5.07
C MET A 220 -13.25 -18.87 -6.11
N MET A 221 -13.59 -18.14 -7.17
CA MET A 221 -12.66 -17.63 -8.17
C MET A 221 -12.51 -16.13 -8.06
N VAL A 222 -11.30 -15.62 -8.30
CA VAL A 222 -11.01 -14.18 -8.33
C VAL A 222 -10.43 -13.80 -9.69
N GLU A 223 -11.04 -12.82 -10.35
CA GLU A 223 -10.52 -12.14 -11.53
C GLU A 223 -10.00 -10.76 -11.09
N LEU A 224 -8.75 -10.43 -11.42
CA LEU A 224 -8.18 -9.11 -11.19
C LEU A 224 -7.67 -8.53 -12.50
N HIS A 225 -8.13 -7.33 -12.86
CA HIS A 225 -7.69 -6.59 -14.04
C HIS A 225 -7.07 -5.25 -13.63
N LEU A 226 -5.82 -5.03 -14.05
CA LEU A 226 -5.08 -3.81 -13.81
C LEU A 226 -4.63 -3.23 -15.16
N ASP A 227 -4.82 -1.92 -15.38
CA ASP A 227 -4.29 -1.26 -16.57
C ASP A 227 -3.97 0.22 -16.39
N TYR A 228 -3.09 0.72 -17.29
CA TYR A 228 -2.69 2.12 -17.38
C TYR A 228 -3.37 2.92 -18.51
N PHE A 229 -4.29 2.30 -19.24
CA PHE A 229 -4.86 2.90 -20.45
C PHE A 229 -6.36 3.21 -20.35
N GLY A 230 -7.00 2.98 -19.22
CA GLY A 230 -8.39 3.32 -18.99
C GLY A 230 -8.63 4.83 -19.01
N ARG A 231 -9.46 5.31 -19.95
CA ARG A 231 -9.74 6.75 -20.18
C ARG A 231 -10.59 7.39 -19.07
N LYS A 232 -11.17 6.59 -18.23
CA LYS A 232 -11.86 7.01 -17.01
C LYS A 232 -11.38 6.13 -15.87
N THR A 233 -11.04 6.73 -14.73
CA THR A 233 -10.64 5.96 -13.57
C THR A 233 -11.77 5.07 -13.08
N ILE A 234 -11.48 3.78 -13.00
CA ILE A 234 -12.34 2.74 -12.41
C ILE A 234 -11.51 2.07 -11.32
N ARG A 235 -12.06 1.93 -10.12
CA ARG A 235 -11.52 1.08 -9.07
C ARG A 235 -12.70 0.45 -8.34
N GLU A 236 -12.91 -0.83 -8.61
CA GLU A 236 -14.15 -1.50 -8.27
C GLU A 236 -13.90 -2.97 -7.91
N ILE A 237 -14.66 -3.46 -6.94
CA ILE A 237 -14.75 -4.86 -6.59
C ILE A 237 -16.20 -5.33 -6.72
N GLN A 238 -16.43 -6.41 -7.45
CA GLN A 238 -17.74 -7.06 -7.63
C GLN A 238 -17.72 -8.42 -6.94
N LEU A 239 -18.64 -8.65 -6.03
CA LEU A 239 -18.79 -9.88 -5.27
C LEU A 239 -20.05 -10.59 -5.73
N PHE A 240 -19.89 -11.78 -6.31
CA PHE A 240 -21.01 -12.63 -6.70
C PHE A 240 -21.28 -13.59 -5.55
N THR A 241 -22.34 -13.31 -4.81
CA THR A 241 -22.76 -14.14 -3.69
C THR A 241 -23.92 -15.06 -4.07
N LYS A 242 -24.31 -15.96 -3.18
CA LYS A 242 -25.48 -16.84 -3.38
C LYS A 242 -26.80 -16.05 -3.48
N GLU A 243 -26.86 -14.86 -2.93
CA GLU A 243 -28.10 -14.10 -2.79
C GLU A 243 -28.17 -12.87 -3.70
N ASP A 244 -27.05 -12.15 -3.85
CA ASP A 244 -26.98 -10.88 -4.59
C ASP A 244 -25.61 -10.72 -5.28
N THR A 245 -25.52 -9.77 -6.19
CA THR A 245 -24.26 -9.24 -6.71
C THR A 245 -23.99 -7.90 -6.07
N ILE A 246 -22.88 -7.80 -5.34
CA ILE A 246 -22.52 -6.61 -4.58
C ILE A 246 -21.38 -5.90 -5.31
N VAL A 247 -21.53 -4.62 -5.60
CA VAL A 247 -20.54 -3.77 -6.24
C VAL A 247 -19.99 -2.77 -5.26
N GLY A 248 -18.70 -2.86 -4.97
CA GLY A 248 -17.96 -1.86 -4.19
C GLY A 248 -17.17 -0.95 -5.11
N ASN A 249 -17.55 0.32 -5.22
CA ASN A 249 -16.83 1.31 -6.01
C ASN A 249 -15.98 2.21 -5.11
N LEU A 250 -14.65 2.07 -5.21
CA LEU A 250 -13.69 2.78 -4.36
C LEU A 250 -13.41 4.22 -4.84
N VAL A 251 -13.88 4.59 -6.04
CA VAL A 251 -13.76 5.97 -6.55
C VAL A 251 -14.90 6.83 -6.02
N SER A 252 -16.13 6.29 -6.02
CA SER A 252 -17.31 6.98 -5.53
C SER A 252 -17.62 6.66 -4.06
N ASN A 253 -16.85 5.80 -3.41
CA ASN A 253 -17.05 5.34 -2.04
C ASN A 253 -18.48 4.80 -1.81
N ARG A 254 -18.92 3.87 -2.68
CA ARG A 254 -20.26 3.30 -2.66
C ARG A 254 -20.23 1.79 -2.66
N ILE A 255 -21.13 1.18 -1.88
CA ILE A 255 -21.57 -0.21 -2.02
C ILE A 255 -22.96 -0.21 -2.66
N GLN A 256 -23.18 -1.12 -3.61
CA GLN A 256 -24.46 -1.32 -4.25
C GLN A 256 -24.80 -2.81 -4.35
N TYR A 257 -26.01 -3.18 -3.95
CA TYR A 257 -26.60 -4.50 -4.11
C TYR A 257 -27.47 -4.50 -5.38
N LEU A 258 -27.03 -5.21 -6.41
CA LEU A 258 -27.65 -5.07 -7.75
C LEU A 258 -29.04 -5.68 -7.84
N LYS A 259 -29.30 -6.79 -7.12
CA LYS A 259 -30.60 -7.48 -7.12
C LYS A 259 -31.63 -6.75 -6.27
N SER A 260 -31.27 -6.35 -5.06
CA SER A 260 -32.19 -5.62 -4.17
C SER A 260 -32.35 -4.13 -4.55
N GLY A 261 -31.35 -3.56 -5.23
CA GLY A 261 -31.29 -2.14 -5.57
C GLY A 261 -30.82 -1.24 -4.39
N GLU A 262 -30.52 -1.82 -3.24
CA GLU A 262 -30.00 -1.10 -2.10
C GLU A 262 -28.59 -0.56 -2.34
N PHE A 263 -28.26 0.58 -1.77
CA PHE A 263 -26.91 1.13 -1.82
C PHE A 263 -26.53 1.85 -0.53
N ILE A 264 -25.23 1.98 -0.32
CA ILE A 264 -24.64 2.69 0.83
C ILE A 264 -23.56 3.61 0.28
N ASP A 265 -23.68 4.91 0.55
CA ASP A 265 -22.65 5.91 0.25
C ASP A 265 -21.82 6.20 1.50
N PHE A 266 -20.51 6.23 1.34
CA PHE A 266 -19.58 6.63 2.39
C PHE A 266 -19.04 8.02 2.08
N ASN A 267 -19.15 8.93 3.06
CA ASN A 267 -18.52 10.24 2.98
C ASN A 267 -17.05 10.12 3.43
N GLU A 268 -16.16 9.81 2.50
CA GLU A 268 -14.76 9.55 2.76
C GLU A 268 -13.85 10.26 1.76
N GLU A 269 -12.82 10.92 2.28
CA GLU A 269 -11.73 11.46 1.50
C GLU A 269 -10.50 10.55 1.57
N ARG A 270 -9.56 10.75 0.63
CA ARG A 270 -8.34 9.95 0.56
C ARG A 270 -7.50 10.01 1.84
N ASP A 271 -7.44 11.15 2.50
CA ASP A 271 -6.66 11.28 3.74
C ASP A 271 -7.32 10.55 4.92
N ASP A 272 -8.63 10.28 4.89
CA ASP A 272 -9.34 9.61 5.99
C ASP A 272 -8.87 8.16 6.16
N TYR A 273 -8.86 7.38 5.10
CA TYR A 273 -8.39 5.99 5.19
C TYR A 273 -6.87 5.90 5.41
N GLN A 274 -6.10 6.88 4.94
CA GLN A 274 -4.67 6.94 5.24
C GLN A 274 -4.38 7.32 6.71
N ARG A 275 -5.22 8.16 7.31
CA ARG A 275 -5.16 8.45 8.76
C ARG A 275 -5.48 7.18 9.57
N ARG A 276 -6.54 6.46 9.21
CA ARG A 276 -6.88 5.17 9.87
C ARG A 276 -5.74 4.16 9.78
N GLU A 277 -5.05 4.10 8.64
CA GLU A 277 -3.86 3.28 8.49
C GLU A 277 -2.77 3.65 9.49
N ILE A 278 -2.43 4.94 9.57
CA ILE A 278 -1.41 5.45 10.50
C ILE A 278 -1.85 5.24 11.95
N GLU A 279 -3.11 5.50 12.29
CA GLU A 279 -3.65 5.26 13.63
C GLU A 279 -3.53 3.79 14.02
N ASN A 280 -3.89 2.87 13.13
CA ASN A 280 -3.72 1.44 13.37
C ASN A 280 -2.25 1.05 13.58
N PHE A 281 -1.32 1.61 12.80
CA PHE A 281 0.11 1.42 13.03
C PHE A 281 0.55 1.93 14.42
N LEU A 282 0.08 3.11 14.82
CA LEU A 282 0.41 3.68 16.13
C LEU A 282 -0.16 2.84 17.29
N ASP A 283 -1.35 2.28 17.12
CA ASP A 283 -1.96 1.38 18.08
C ASP A 283 -1.16 0.07 18.17
N MET A 284 -0.77 -0.53 17.03
CA MET A 284 0.08 -1.73 17.00
C MET A 284 1.41 -1.55 17.75
N ILE A 285 2.10 -0.41 17.55
CA ILE A 285 3.38 -0.17 18.24
C ILE A 285 3.21 0.16 19.72
N SER A 286 2.03 0.60 20.13
CA SER A 286 1.73 0.86 21.55
C SER A 286 1.46 -0.43 22.31
N ASP A 287 0.78 -1.38 21.67
CA ASP A 287 0.32 -2.63 22.29
C ASP A 287 1.20 -3.84 21.89
N LEU A 288 2.27 -3.64 21.11
CA LEU A 288 3.10 -4.68 20.50
C LEU A 288 2.26 -5.73 19.74
N GLY A 289 1.22 -5.26 19.05
CA GLY A 289 0.35 -6.10 18.23
C GLY A 289 1.06 -6.61 16.96
N ALA A 290 0.73 -7.82 16.53
CA ALA A 290 1.23 -8.36 15.27
C ALA A 290 0.54 -7.65 14.09
N ALA A 291 1.33 -7.17 13.13
CA ALA A 291 0.80 -6.63 11.88
C ALA A 291 0.34 -7.76 10.96
N ASP A 292 -0.91 -7.73 10.51
CA ASP A 292 -1.45 -8.67 9.51
C ASP A 292 -0.92 -8.38 8.08
N ASN A 293 -0.32 -7.21 7.87
CA ASN A 293 0.39 -6.76 6.67
C ASN A 293 1.88 -6.50 6.95
N GLY A 294 2.50 -7.38 7.72
CA GLY A 294 3.92 -7.29 8.06
C GLY A 294 4.86 -7.52 6.87
N TYR A 295 6.16 -7.45 7.14
CA TYR A 295 7.23 -7.53 6.14
C TYR A 295 7.11 -8.75 5.20
N HIS A 296 6.96 -9.95 5.75
CA HIS A 296 6.84 -11.18 4.95
C HIS A 296 5.53 -11.25 4.16
N HIS A 297 4.43 -10.71 4.71
CA HIS A 297 3.18 -10.57 3.97
C HIS A 297 3.37 -9.66 2.74
N GLY A 298 4.04 -8.51 2.92
CA GLY A 298 4.34 -7.59 1.82
C GLY A 298 5.19 -8.24 0.71
N ILE A 299 6.15 -9.11 1.05
CA ILE A 299 6.93 -9.89 0.07
C ILE A 299 6.01 -10.85 -0.69
N ARG A 300 5.16 -11.62 -0.01
CA ARG A 300 4.23 -12.55 -0.65
C ARG A 300 3.23 -11.82 -1.58
N VAL A 301 2.70 -10.66 -1.17
CA VAL A 301 1.84 -9.84 -2.04
C VAL A 301 2.60 -9.37 -3.28
N LEU A 302 3.87 -8.97 -3.13
CA LEU A 302 4.71 -8.60 -4.26
C LEU A 302 4.94 -9.78 -5.22
N GLU A 303 5.10 -11.00 -4.73
CA GLU A 303 5.20 -12.21 -5.56
C GLU A 303 3.90 -12.50 -6.33
N LEU A 304 2.72 -12.29 -5.69
CA LEU A 304 1.43 -12.42 -6.37
C LEU A 304 1.31 -11.47 -7.57
N THR A 305 1.88 -10.25 -7.49
CA THR A 305 1.88 -9.33 -8.65
C THR A 305 2.62 -9.89 -9.87
N GLN A 306 3.47 -10.90 -9.66
CA GLN A 306 4.20 -11.61 -10.73
C GLN A 306 3.57 -12.96 -11.08
N GLY A 307 2.36 -13.24 -10.59
CA GLY A 307 1.67 -14.51 -10.79
C GLY A 307 2.35 -15.69 -10.07
N ARG A 308 3.07 -15.43 -8.97
CA ARG A 308 3.78 -16.45 -8.19
C ARG A 308 3.07 -16.71 -6.87
N LEU A 309 2.93 -17.98 -6.51
CA LEU A 309 2.48 -18.45 -5.20
C LEU A 309 3.70 -18.98 -4.44
N THR A 310 3.87 -18.55 -3.20
CA THR A 310 4.95 -18.98 -2.28
C THR A 310 4.40 -19.42 -0.94
#